data_50a721c942d0e3c7e26636ead6c1d052
#
_entry.id   50a721c942d0e3c7e26636ead6c1d052
#
_cell.length_a   1.000
_cell.length_b   1.000
_cell.length_c   1.000
_cell.angle_alpha   90.00
_cell.angle_beta   90.00
_cell.angle_gamma   90.00
#
_symmetry.space_group_name_H-M   'P 1'
#
loop_
_entity.id
_entity.type
_entity.pdbx_description
1 polymer ?
#
loop_
_entity_poly.entity_id
_entity_poly.type
_entity_poly.pdbx_seq_one_letter_code
_entity_poly.pdbx_strand_id
1 'polypeptide(L)'
;MQKRHTDRESYFDEQSQTSKNYYIPYIKEVIGHIPDKVLEVGCGEGGNLLPFAEAGCRVMGVDIDATRIEQARTFFAQRHQQGQFIATDIFQLKDKATNFPLILLHDVIEHIRDKERF
;
A
#
# COMPACT_ATOMS: atom_id res chain seq x y z
N MET A 1 -15.02 2.97 -20.84
CA MET A 1 -14.02 3.91 -20.33
C MET A 1 -14.35 4.38 -18.94
N GLN A 2 -15.53 4.93 -18.76
CA GLN A 2 -15.98 5.30 -17.43
C GLN A 2 -16.09 4.11 -16.51
N LYS A 3 -16.50 2.99 -17.05
CA LYS A 3 -16.57 1.74 -16.31
C LYS A 3 -15.21 1.35 -15.73
N ARG A 4 -14.14 1.60 -16.51
CA ARG A 4 -12.79 1.28 -16.08
C ARG A 4 -12.37 2.13 -14.88
N HIS A 5 -12.72 3.42 -14.90
CA HIS A 5 -12.42 4.32 -13.80
C HIS A 5 -13.19 3.90 -12.54
N THR A 6 -14.46 3.57 -12.70
CA THR A 6 -15.30 3.08 -11.61
C THR A 6 -14.73 1.78 -11.04
N ASP A 7 -14.22 0.90 -11.90
CA ASP A 7 -13.64 -0.36 -11.46
C ASP A 7 -12.40 -0.15 -10.60
N ARG A 8 -11.56 0.85 -10.91
CA ARG A 8 -10.38 1.13 -10.08
C ARG A 8 -10.76 1.58 -8.69
N GLU A 9 -11.76 2.42 -8.55
CA GLU A 9 -12.23 2.84 -7.24
C GLU A 9 -12.88 1.70 -6.48
N SER A 10 -13.67 0.87 -7.15
CA SER A 10 -14.24 -0.32 -6.53
C SER A 10 -13.15 -1.27 -6.06
N TYR A 11 -12.11 -1.44 -6.84
CA TYR A 11 -10.98 -2.29 -6.48
C TYR A 11 -10.26 -1.72 -5.25
N PHE A 12 -10.07 -0.42 -5.21
CA PHE A 12 -9.50 0.24 -4.04
C PHE A 12 -10.31 -0.06 -2.78
N ASP A 13 -11.64 0.07 -2.88
CA ASP A 13 -12.51 -0.19 -1.73
C ASP A 13 -12.49 -1.65 -1.31
N GLU A 14 -12.42 -2.58 -2.25
CA GLU A 14 -12.31 -4.00 -1.95
C GLU A 14 -11.02 -4.31 -1.22
N GLN A 15 -9.91 -3.73 -1.67
CA GLN A 15 -8.62 -3.91 -1.00
C GLN A 15 -8.66 -3.34 0.42
N SER A 16 -9.29 -2.19 0.59
CA SER A 16 -9.42 -1.58 1.91
C SER A 16 -10.20 -2.48 2.86
N GLN A 17 -11.30 -3.05 2.38
CA GLN A 17 -12.09 -3.97 3.20
C GLN A 17 -11.30 -5.22 3.58
N THR A 18 -10.55 -5.78 2.64
CA THR A 18 -9.74 -6.96 2.90
C THR A 18 -8.66 -6.65 3.94
N SER A 19 -7.99 -5.51 3.80
CA SER A 19 -6.96 -5.11 4.73
C SER A 19 -7.53 -4.90 6.13
N LYS A 20 -8.65 -4.20 6.22
CA LYS A 20 -9.30 -3.92 7.49
C LYS A 20 -9.79 -5.19 8.19
N ASN A 21 -10.35 -6.11 7.43
CA ASN A 21 -11.00 -7.29 8.00
C ASN A 21 -10.06 -8.46 8.23
N TYR A 22 -8.94 -8.54 7.50
CA TYR A 22 -8.06 -9.69 7.56
C TYR A 22 -6.61 -9.32 7.87
N TYR A 23 -6.01 -8.35 7.17
CA TYR A 23 -4.60 -8.04 7.34
C TYR A 23 -4.31 -7.39 8.68
N ILE A 24 -5.08 -6.38 9.05
CA ILE A 24 -4.86 -5.67 10.32
C ILE A 24 -5.08 -6.60 11.51
N PRO A 25 -6.20 -7.36 11.59
CA PRO A 25 -6.38 -8.29 12.70
C PRO A 25 -5.28 -9.35 12.78
N TYR A 26 -4.84 -9.87 11.63
CA TYR A 26 -3.78 -10.85 11.59
C TYR A 26 -2.47 -10.27 12.14
N ILE A 27 -2.12 -9.08 11.70
CA ILE A 27 -0.89 -8.41 12.15
C ILE A 27 -0.96 -8.14 13.65
N LYS A 28 -2.08 -7.68 14.16
CA LYS A 28 -2.27 -7.49 15.60
C LYS A 28 -2.07 -8.78 16.37
N GLU A 29 -2.58 -9.89 15.84
CA GLU A 29 -2.45 -11.18 16.49
C GLU A 29 -0.99 -11.64 16.54
N VAL A 30 -0.27 -11.49 15.43
CA VAL A 30 1.10 -11.98 15.31
C VAL A 30 2.09 -11.08 16.06
N ILE A 31 1.97 -9.77 15.92
CA ILE A 31 2.92 -8.80 16.49
C ILE A 31 2.44 -8.28 17.85
N GLY A 32 1.14 -8.27 18.08
CA GLY A 32 0.56 -7.78 19.32
C GLY A 32 0.07 -6.33 19.25
N HIS A 33 0.36 -5.63 18.18
CA HIS A 33 -0.06 -4.24 17.99
C HIS A 33 0.02 -3.87 16.53
N ILE A 34 -0.48 -2.68 16.17
CA ILE A 34 -0.30 -2.13 14.83
C ILE A 34 1.02 -1.35 14.82
N PRO A 35 1.93 -1.56 13.85
CA PRO A 35 3.16 -0.80 13.76
C PRO A 35 2.91 0.68 13.51
N ASP A 36 3.87 1.53 13.89
CA ASP A 36 3.77 2.97 13.65
C ASP A 36 3.85 3.34 12.18
N LYS A 37 4.61 2.58 11.42
CA LYS A 37 4.90 2.86 10.02
C LYS A 37 4.72 1.61 9.19
N VAL A 38 4.11 1.77 8.02
CA VAL A 38 3.88 0.66 7.09
C VAL A 38 4.28 1.09 5.69
N LEU A 39 5.06 0.24 5.03
CA LEU A 39 5.43 0.42 3.62
C LEU A 39 4.78 -0.68 2.81
N GLU A 40 4.16 -0.32 1.69
CA GLU A 40 3.70 -1.31 0.73
C GLU A 40 4.45 -1.15 -0.58
N VAL A 41 5.07 -2.24 -1.04
CA VAL A 41 5.75 -2.31 -2.33
C VAL A 41 4.77 -2.85 -3.35
N GLY A 42 4.63 -2.18 -4.48
CA GLY A 42 3.62 -2.52 -5.47
C GLY A 42 2.24 -2.11 -5.00
N CYS A 43 2.12 -0.91 -4.42
CA CYS A 43 0.91 -0.51 -3.73
C CYS A 43 -0.28 -0.23 -4.65
N GLY A 44 -0.04 0.01 -5.95
CA GLY A 44 -1.10 0.41 -6.85
C GLY A 44 -1.77 1.69 -6.35
N GLU A 45 -3.08 1.67 -6.23
CA GLU A 45 -3.85 2.81 -5.76
C GLU A 45 -3.85 2.97 -4.24
N GLY A 46 -3.24 2.05 -3.51
CA GLY A 46 -3.06 2.21 -2.08
C GLY A 46 -4.21 1.70 -1.21
N GLY A 47 -5.10 0.88 -1.77
CA GLY A 47 -6.27 0.41 -1.02
C GLY A 47 -5.91 -0.37 0.24
N ASN A 48 -4.86 -1.18 0.20
CA ASN A 48 -4.43 -1.94 1.36
C ASN A 48 -3.91 -1.05 2.49
N LEU A 49 -3.36 0.12 2.14
CA LEU A 49 -2.77 1.03 3.13
C LEU A 49 -3.80 1.91 3.82
N LEU A 50 -4.96 2.11 3.20
CA LEU A 50 -5.94 3.04 3.75
C LEU A 50 -6.34 2.71 5.20
N PRO A 51 -6.69 1.45 5.54
CA PRO A 51 -7.07 1.15 6.92
C PRO A 51 -5.93 1.38 7.92
N PHE A 52 -4.67 1.20 7.49
CA PHE A 52 -3.54 1.50 8.35
C PHE A 52 -3.45 3.00 8.63
N ALA A 53 -3.65 3.83 7.60
CA ALA A 53 -3.67 5.28 7.78
C ALA A 53 -4.81 5.70 8.69
N GLU A 54 -5.99 5.10 8.52
CA GLU A 54 -7.14 5.38 9.38
C GLU A 54 -6.89 5.00 10.83
N ALA A 55 -6.04 4.00 11.05
CA ALA A 55 -5.66 3.57 12.40
C ALA A 55 -4.52 4.41 13.00
N GLY A 56 -4.05 5.42 12.28
CA GLY A 56 -3.02 6.32 12.78
C GLY A 56 -1.61 5.99 12.35
N CYS A 57 -1.41 4.98 11.51
CA CYS A 57 -0.08 4.64 11.02
C CYS A 57 0.40 5.66 9.99
N ARG A 58 1.70 5.85 9.93
CA ARG A 58 2.32 6.53 8.79
C ARG A 58 2.47 5.50 7.68
N VAL A 59 1.91 5.81 6.52
CA VAL A 59 1.93 4.85 5.41
C VAL A 59 2.73 5.41 4.24
N MET A 60 3.43 4.52 3.57
CA MET A 60 4.17 4.83 2.37
C MET A 60 3.90 3.74 1.34
N GLY A 61 3.54 4.15 0.14
CA GLY A 61 3.35 3.21 -0.97
C GLY A 61 4.31 3.53 -2.09
N VAL A 62 4.87 2.50 -2.70
CA VAL A 62 5.71 2.67 -3.89
C VAL A 62 5.18 1.77 -4.99
N ASP A 63 5.24 2.27 -6.21
CA ASP A 63 4.83 1.53 -7.38
C ASP A 63 5.55 2.12 -8.59
N ILE A 64 5.82 1.30 -9.58
CA ILE A 64 6.45 1.80 -10.81
C ILE A 64 5.45 2.53 -11.71
N ASP A 65 4.17 2.36 -11.48
CA ASP A 65 3.12 2.95 -12.30
C ASP A 65 2.72 4.33 -11.75
N ALA A 66 3.21 5.38 -12.42
CA ALA A 66 2.95 6.74 -12.00
C ALA A 66 1.46 7.10 -11.99
N THR A 67 0.69 6.52 -12.89
CA THR A 67 -0.76 6.78 -12.96
C THR A 67 -1.45 6.25 -11.70
N ARG A 68 -1.09 5.06 -11.28
CA ARG A 68 -1.66 4.48 -10.06
C ARG A 68 -1.26 5.27 -8.82
N ILE A 69 -0.04 5.75 -8.79
CA ILE A 69 0.43 6.58 -7.68
C ILE A 69 -0.39 7.87 -7.57
N GLU A 70 -0.68 8.50 -8.70
CA GLU A 70 -1.53 9.70 -8.70
C GLU A 70 -2.94 9.38 -8.22
N GLN A 71 -3.47 8.24 -8.62
CA GLN A 71 -4.79 7.79 -8.15
C GLN A 71 -4.77 7.52 -6.64
N ALA A 72 -3.69 6.98 -6.13
CA ALA A 72 -3.55 6.75 -4.69
C ALA A 72 -3.64 8.06 -3.92
N ARG A 73 -2.94 9.08 -4.39
CA ARG A 73 -3.00 10.39 -3.77
C ARG A 73 -4.43 10.95 -3.77
N THR A 74 -5.11 10.80 -4.90
CA THR A 74 -6.49 11.27 -5.05
C THR A 74 -7.44 10.54 -4.11
N PHE A 75 -7.36 9.22 -4.08
CA PHE A 75 -8.26 8.43 -3.23
C PHE A 75 -8.04 8.70 -1.75
N PHE A 76 -6.78 8.86 -1.33
CA PHE A 76 -6.49 9.21 0.05
C PHE A 76 -7.01 10.59 0.41
N ALA A 77 -6.81 11.57 -0.48
CA ALA A 77 -7.30 12.92 -0.25
C ALA A 77 -8.83 12.96 -0.12
N GLN A 78 -9.52 12.19 -0.96
CA GLN A 78 -10.99 12.10 -0.88
C GLN A 78 -11.47 11.52 0.43
N ARG A 79 -10.64 10.74 1.08
CA ARG A 79 -10.99 10.10 2.36
C ARG A 79 -10.35 10.80 3.55
N HIS A 80 -9.80 11.98 3.33
CA HIS A 80 -9.18 12.84 4.34
C HIS A 80 -8.04 12.13 5.08
N GLN A 81 -7.29 11.30 4.35
CA GLN A 81 -6.13 10.61 4.89
C GLN A 81 -4.86 11.06 4.20
N GLN A 82 -3.74 10.94 4.91
CA GLN A 82 -2.43 11.28 4.39
C GLN A 82 -1.59 10.02 4.21
N GLY A 83 -0.81 10.01 3.14
CA GLY A 83 0.14 8.95 2.88
C GLY A 83 1.20 9.47 1.93
N GLN A 84 2.34 8.83 1.90
CA GLN A 84 3.38 9.13 0.94
C GLN A 84 3.31 8.09 -0.17
N PHE A 85 3.22 8.56 -1.41
CA PHE A 85 3.14 7.68 -2.56
C PHE A 85 4.19 8.10 -3.58
N ILE A 86 5.06 7.18 -3.96
CA ILE A 86 6.20 7.46 -4.82
C ILE A 86 6.22 6.48 -5.98
N ALA A 87 6.29 7.03 -7.20
CA ALA A 87 6.42 6.21 -8.41
C ALA A 87 7.91 5.91 -8.63
N THR A 88 8.32 4.72 -8.26
CA THR A 88 9.72 4.33 -8.37
C THR A 88 9.90 2.83 -8.21
N ASP A 89 11.09 2.36 -8.52
CA ASP A 89 11.51 0.99 -8.28
C ASP A 89 11.94 0.86 -6.82
N ILE A 90 11.46 -0.20 -6.15
CA ILE A 90 11.79 -0.45 -4.75
C ILE A 90 13.30 -0.54 -4.51
N PHE A 91 14.06 -1.05 -5.48
CA PHE A 91 15.50 -1.20 -5.30
C PHE A 91 16.21 0.14 -5.14
N GLN A 92 15.60 1.23 -5.59
CA GLN A 92 16.13 2.57 -5.38
C GLN A 92 15.81 3.12 -3.99
N LEU A 93 14.92 2.46 -3.27
CA LEU A 93 14.47 2.90 -1.95
C LEU A 93 14.92 1.97 -0.82
N LYS A 94 15.79 1.02 -1.10
CA LYS A 94 16.12 -0.01 -0.11
C LYS A 94 16.61 0.56 1.22
N ASP A 95 17.35 1.66 1.17
CA ASP A 95 17.85 2.29 2.40
C ASP A 95 16.71 2.89 3.23
N LYS A 96 15.71 3.44 2.57
CA LYS A 96 14.53 3.99 3.24
C LYS A 96 13.61 2.89 3.74
N ALA A 97 13.55 1.77 3.01
CA ALA A 97 12.69 0.65 3.39
C ALA A 97 13.10 0.04 4.73
N THR A 98 14.39 0.08 5.08
CA THR A 98 14.87 -0.48 6.33
C THR A 98 14.32 0.24 7.56
N ASN A 99 13.75 1.44 7.38
CA ASN A 99 13.17 2.21 8.49
C ASN A 99 11.72 1.83 8.79
N PHE A 100 11.15 0.87 8.07
CA PHE A 100 9.76 0.47 8.26
C PHE A 100 9.68 -0.87 9.00
N PRO A 101 8.98 -0.91 10.13
CA PRO A 101 8.80 -2.17 10.88
C PRO A 101 7.88 -3.17 10.17
N LEU A 102 7.05 -2.71 9.24
CA LEU A 102 6.18 -3.59 8.49
C LEU A 102 6.23 -3.23 7.02
N ILE A 103 6.49 -4.23 6.18
CA ILE A 103 6.52 -4.08 4.73
C ILE A 103 5.55 -5.08 4.12
N LEU A 104 4.61 -4.55 3.35
CA LEU A 104 3.64 -5.36 2.62
C LEU A 104 4.13 -5.56 1.19
N LEU A 105 4.03 -6.79 0.68
CA LEU A 105 4.51 -7.15 -0.64
C LEU A 105 3.40 -7.73 -1.51
N HIS A 106 2.23 -7.16 -1.40
CA HIS A 106 1.05 -7.68 -2.08
C HIS A 106 1.23 -7.66 -3.61
N ASP A 107 1.13 -8.81 -4.23
CA ASP A 107 1.17 -9.01 -5.69
C ASP A 107 2.47 -8.59 -6.37
N VAL A 108 3.49 -8.23 -5.62
CA VAL A 108 4.73 -7.73 -6.21
C VAL A 108 5.67 -8.86 -6.62
N ILE A 109 5.72 -9.91 -5.84
CA ILE A 109 6.69 -10.98 -6.07
C ILE A 109 6.48 -11.66 -7.41
N GLU A 110 5.25 -11.77 -7.88
CA GLU A 110 4.92 -12.39 -9.15
C GLU A 110 5.54 -11.66 -10.34
N HIS A 111 5.84 -10.38 -10.18
CA HIS A 111 6.33 -9.52 -11.25
C HIS A 111 7.82 -9.25 -11.17
N ILE A 112 8.50 -9.82 -10.18
CA ILE A 112 9.95 -9.64 -10.01
C ILE A 112 10.67 -10.85 -10.58
N ARG A 113 11.54 -10.60 -11.57
CA ARG A 113 12.28 -11.68 -12.22
C ARG A 113 13.26 -12.35 -11.29
N ASP A 114 13.93 -11.57 -10.47
CA ASP A 114 14.95 -12.07 -9.57
C ASP A 114 14.44 -11.92 -8.13
N LYS A 115 13.69 -12.91 -7.71
CA LYS A 115 13.08 -12.90 -6.38
C LYS A 115 14.11 -12.99 -5.26
N GLU A 116 15.28 -13.48 -5.55
CA GLU A 116 16.34 -13.61 -4.55
C GLU A 116 16.87 -12.26 -4.09
N ARG A 117 16.77 -11.25 -4.95
CA ARG A 117 17.20 -9.91 -4.59
C ARG A 117 16.28 -9.26 -3.55
N PHE A 118 15.09 -9.77 -3.44
CA PHE A 118 14.11 -9.22 -2.52
C PHE A 118 14.32 -9.73 -1.11
#